data_a1fcb725cd6a6bd82624f093db81e5f2
#
_entry.id   a1fcb725cd6a6bd82624f093db81e5f2
#
_cell.length_a   1.000
_cell.length_b   1.000
_cell.length_c   1.000
_cell.angle_alpha   90.00
_cell.angle_beta   90.00
_cell.angle_gamma   90.00
#
_symmetry.space_group_name_H-M   'P 1'
#
loop_
_entity.id
_entity.type
_entity.pdbx_description
1 polymer ?
#
loop_
_entity_poly.entity_id
_entity_poly.type
_entity_poly.pdbx_seq_one_letter_code
_entity_poly.pdbx_strand_id
1 'polypeptide(L)'
;MKKINLKIGGEYRDFYFGLGFLGNLLEKENVGVGEIDEKLVNNPFKWMPLIMYHSLAWGYIKKNERPLFDAFDVQEWLDEVGLDDTVVIDFFTAFRQSLVKDVPQTKGDKKKATKK
;
A
#
# COMPACT_ATOMS: atom_id res chain seq x y z
N MET A 1 -4.28 -9.83 -8.97
CA MET A 1 -3.07 -9.09 -9.29
C MET A 1 -2.22 -8.90 -8.04
N LYS A 2 -0.95 -9.22 -8.16
CA LYS A 2 -0.05 -9.14 -7.00
C LYS A 2 0.94 -7.97 -7.10
N LYS A 3 0.99 -7.30 -8.24
CA LYS A 3 1.84 -6.11 -8.37
C LYS A 3 1.37 -5.23 -9.51
N ILE A 4 1.74 -3.94 -9.44
CA ILE A 4 1.58 -3.02 -10.56
C ILE A 4 2.88 -2.26 -10.74
N ASN A 5 3.10 -1.76 -11.95
CA ASN A 5 4.31 -1.02 -12.29
C ASN A 5 3.92 0.43 -12.55
N LEU A 6 4.50 1.34 -11.78
CA LEU A 6 4.19 2.78 -11.88
C LEU A 6 5.49 3.57 -11.84
N LYS A 7 5.49 4.73 -12.48
CA LYS A 7 6.67 5.59 -12.49
C LYS A 7 6.64 6.53 -11.29
N ILE A 8 7.67 6.43 -10.43
CA ILE A 8 7.82 7.29 -9.28
C ILE A 8 9.31 7.41 -8.95
N GLY A 9 9.72 8.57 -8.47
CA GLY A 9 11.12 8.79 -8.15
C GLY A 9 12.01 8.69 -9.36
N GLY A 10 11.52 9.09 -10.53
CA GLY A 10 12.31 9.15 -11.75
C GLY A 10 12.41 7.87 -12.53
N GLU A 11 11.83 6.76 -12.05
CA GLU A 11 11.91 5.49 -12.77
C GLU A 11 10.69 4.63 -12.51
N TYR A 12 10.47 3.65 -13.38
CA TYR A 12 9.38 2.71 -13.20
C TYR A 12 9.73 1.72 -12.11
N ARG A 13 8.80 1.48 -11.19
CA ARG A 13 9.01 0.62 -10.04
C ARG A 13 7.81 -0.30 -9.85
N ASP A 14 8.08 -1.51 -9.32
CA ASP A 14 7.03 -2.47 -9.02
C ASP A 14 6.53 -2.27 -7.61
N PHE A 15 5.22 -2.10 -7.48
CA PHE A 15 4.53 -2.06 -6.20
C PHE A 15 3.87 -3.41 -5.99
N TYR A 16 4.14 -4.05 -4.86
CA TYR A 16 3.66 -5.40 -4.59
C TYR A 16 2.51 -5.41 -3.61
N PHE A 17 1.58 -6.33 -3.82
CA PHE A 17 0.44 -6.54 -2.95
C PHE A 17 0.40 -7.99 -2.50
N GLY A 18 -0.62 -8.34 -1.73
CA GLY A 18 -0.78 -9.71 -1.27
C GLY A 18 -0.51 -9.84 0.22
N LEU A 19 -0.63 -11.07 0.70
CA LEU A 19 -0.58 -11.33 2.14
C LEU A 19 0.78 -11.02 2.75
N GLY A 20 1.87 -11.30 2.02
CA GLY A 20 3.20 -11.02 2.55
C GLY A 20 3.44 -9.54 2.77
N PHE A 21 3.12 -8.75 1.75
CA PHE A 21 3.22 -7.30 1.87
C PHE A 21 2.35 -6.77 3.02
N LEU A 22 1.09 -7.22 3.06
CA LEU A 22 0.15 -6.72 4.05
C LEU A 22 0.59 -7.11 5.46
N GLY A 23 0.98 -8.36 5.66
CA GLY A 23 1.46 -8.80 6.97
C GLY A 23 2.68 -8.03 7.43
N ASN A 24 3.62 -7.78 6.53
CA ASN A 24 4.82 -7.02 6.85
C ASN A 24 4.47 -5.57 7.22
N LEU A 25 3.56 -4.96 6.46
CA LEU A 25 3.11 -3.60 6.75
C LEU A 25 2.49 -3.50 8.14
N LEU A 26 1.56 -4.39 8.44
CA LEU A 26 0.87 -4.35 9.73
C LEU A 26 1.84 -4.59 10.89
N GLU A 27 2.77 -5.50 10.72
CA GLU A 27 3.74 -5.79 11.77
C GLU A 27 4.70 -4.62 11.99
N LYS A 28 5.24 -4.08 10.92
CA LYS A 28 6.21 -2.98 11.04
C LYS A 28 5.60 -1.72 11.61
N GLU A 29 4.34 -1.45 11.28
CA GLU A 29 3.67 -0.25 11.75
C GLU A 29 2.84 -0.49 13.01
N ASN A 30 2.76 -1.74 13.46
CA ASN A 30 2.06 -2.10 14.68
C ASN A 30 0.59 -1.66 14.65
N VAL A 31 -0.08 -1.98 13.56
CA VAL A 31 -1.52 -1.68 13.40
C VAL A 31 -2.24 -2.92 12.92
N GLY A 32 -3.54 -2.96 13.16
CA GLY A 32 -4.38 -4.03 12.65
C GLY A 32 -4.97 -3.69 11.30
N VAL A 33 -5.42 -4.71 10.58
CA VAL A 33 -5.95 -4.51 9.24
C VAL A 33 -7.15 -3.57 9.25
N GLY A 34 -7.97 -3.62 10.31
CA GLY A 34 -9.14 -2.75 10.41
C GLY A 34 -8.80 -1.30 10.71
N GLU A 35 -7.55 -1.00 11.04
CA GLU A 35 -7.14 0.35 11.37
C GLU A 35 -6.61 1.13 10.17
N ILE A 36 -6.32 0.46 9.06
CA ILE A 36 -5.64 1.09 7.93
C ILE A 36 -6.47 2.25 7.34
N ASP A 37 -7.77 2.02 7.09
CA ASP A 37 -8.61 3.07 6.53
C ASP A 37 -8.71 4.27 7.45
N GLU A 38 -8.83 4.02 8.74
CA GLU A 38 -8.90 5.10 9.72
C GLU A 38 -7.60 5.91 9.73
N LYS A 39 -6.46 5.23 9.70
CA LYS A 39 -5.17 5.90 9.66
C LYS A 39 -5.02 6.76 8.40
N LEU A 40 -5.45 6.23 7.26
CA LEU A 40 -5.39 6.97 6.01
C LEU A 40 -6.27 8.22 6.03
N VAL A 41 -7.47 8.10 6.58
CA VAL A 41 -8.38 9.24 6.66
C VAL A 41 -7.85 10.30 7.62
N ASN A 42 -7.34 9.87 8.76
CA ASN A 42 -6.90 10.81 9.80
C ASN A 42 -5.57 11.48 9.47
N ASN A 43 -4.67 10.80 8.78
CA ASN A 43 -3.37 11.39 8.44
C ASN A 43 -2.85 10.82 7.13
N PRO A 44 -3.44 11.23 5.99
CA PRO A 44 -2.99 10.72 4.69
C PRO A 44 -1.56 11.12 4.36
N PHE A 45 -1.10 12.26 4.86
CA PHE A 45 0.25 12.75 4.55
C PHE A 45 1.32 11.81 5.07
N LYS A 46 1.04 11.11 6.16
CA LYS A 46 1.96 10.13 6.72
C LYS A 46 1.73 8.75 6.12
N TRP A 47 0.46 8.33 6.06
CA TRP A 47 0.16 6.92 5.78
C TRP A 47 0.19 6.57 4.30
N MET A 48 -0.11 7.51 3.41
CA MET A 48 -0.02 7.23 1.98
C MET A 48 1.42 6.93 1.55
N PRO A 49 2.40 7.79 1.85
CA PRO A 49 3.78 7.46 1.50
C PRO A 49 4.27 6.19 2.18
N LEU A 50 3.86 5.98 3.42
CA LEU A 50 4.32 4.84 4.20
C LEU A 50 3.84 3.51 3.60
N ILE A 51 2.57 3.45 3.22
CA ILE A 51 2.01 2.25 2.59
C ILE A 51 2.69 2.00 1.24
N MET A 52 2.88 3.05 0.45
CA MET A 52 3.56 2.92 -0.83
C MET A 52 5.00 2.44 -0.66
N TYR A 53 5.70 2.94 0.38
CA TYR A 53 7.04 2.47 0.69
C TYR A 53 7.04 0.96 0.97
N HIS A 54 6.13 0.49 1.83
CA HIS A 54 6.11 -0.93 2.17
C HIS A 54 5.80 -1.80 0.97
N SER A 55 4.96 -1.31 0.06
CA SER A 55 4.66 -2.02 -1.16
C SER A 55 5.89 -2.17 -2.05
N LEU A 56 6.66 -1.10 -2.20
CA LEU A 56 7.92 -1.14 -2.95
C LEU A 56 8.96 -2.01 -2.25
N ALA A 57 9.11 -1.83 -0.94
CA ALA A 57 10.14 -2.53 -0.17
C ALA A 57 9.91 -4.03 -0.16
N TRP A 58 8.65 -4.47 -0.20
CA TRP A 58 8.35 -5.90 -0.13
C TRP A 58 9.02 -6.68 -1.25
N GLY A 59 9.13 -6.08 -2.44
CA GLY A 59 9.81 -6.73 -3.55
C GLY A 59 11.27 -7.07 -3.26
N TYR A 60 11.92 -6.27 -2.44
CA TYR A 60 13.30 -6.53 -2.02
C TYR A 60 13.33 -7.50 -0.84
N ILE A 61 12.47 -7.27 0.14
CA ILE A 61 12.47 -8.06 1.39
C ILE A 61 12.24 -9.54 1.12
N LYS A 62 11.30 -9.86 0.24
CA LYS A 62 10.98 -11.26 -0.03
C LYS A 62 12.11 -11.97 -0.78
N LYS A 63 13.04 -11.22 -1.36
CA LYS A 63 14.23 -11.78 -1.99
C LYS A 63 15.43 -11.73 -1.07
N ASN A 64 15.22 -11.38 0.18
CA ASN A 64 16.27 -11.23 1.19
C ASN A 64 17.28 -10.16 0.79
N GLU A 65 16.77 -9.09 0.17
CA GLU A 65 17.58 -7.95 -0.24
C GLU A 65 17.15 -6.71 0.54
N ARG A 66 18.02 -5.72 0.56
CA ARG A 66 17.74 -4.45 1.23
C ARG A 66 17.26 -3.43 0.18
N PRO A 67 16.14 -2.72 0.44
CA PRO A 67 15.73 -1.64 -0.46
C PRO A 67 16.82 -0.56 -0.55
N LEU A 68 16.90 0.06 -1.72
CA LEU A 68 17.88 1.13 -1.97
C LEU A 68 17.33 2.50 -1.62
N PHE A 69 16.16 2.56 -0.99
CA PHE A 69 15.47 3.78 -0.61
C PHE A 69 14.75 3.52 0.71
N ASP A 70 14.32 4.58 1.38
CA ASP A 70 13.56 4.46 2.61
C ASP A 70 12.24 5.22 2.49
N ALA A 71 11.48 5.25 3.59
CA ALA A 71 10.17 5.90 3.59
C ALA A 71 10.29 7.41 3.34
N PHE A 72 11.40 8.02 3.77
CA PHE A 72 11.61 9.45 3.52
C PHE A 72 11.81 9.73 2.04
N ASP A 73 12.50 8.82 1.34
CA ASP A 73 12.66 8.97 -0.11
C ASP A 73 11.32 8.96 -0.83
N VAL A 74 10.46 8.02 -0.46
CA VAL A 74 9.13 7.93 -1.06
C VAL A 74 8.33 9.20 -0.76
N GLN A 75 8.45 9.70 0.46
CA GLN A 75 7.77 10.93 0.84
C GLN A 75 8.21 12.09 -0.04
N GLU A 76 9.52 12.21 -0.30
CA GLU A 76 10.03 13.26 -1.17
C GLU A 76 9.55 13.12 -2.60
N TRP A 77 9.47 11.88 -3.11
CA TRP A 77 8.95 11.66 -4.46
C TRP A 77 7.49 12.11 -4.56
N LEU A 78 6.71 11.87 -3.51
CA LEU A 78 5.31 12.30 -3.50
C LEU A 78 5.18 13.81 -3.32
N ASP A 79 6.12 14.44 -2.63
CA ASP A 79 6.14 15.91 -2.54
C ASP A 79 6.29 16.53 -3.91
N GLU A 80 7.07 15.90 -4.81
CA GLU A 80 7.29 16.42 -6.14
C GLU A 80 6.06 16.35 -7.02
N VAL A 81 5.29 15.27 -6.91
CA VAL A 81 4.15 15.06 -7.80
C VAL A 81 2.80 15.42 -7.18
N GLY A 82 2.72 15.41 -5.84
CA GLY A 82 1.47 15.71 -5.14
C GLY A 82 0.65 14.45 -4.90
N LEU A 83 -0.13 14.48 -3.81
CA LEU A 83 -0.93 13.32 -3.43
C LEU A 83 -2.12 13.08 -4.36
N ASP A 84 -2.45 14.06 -5.21
CA ASP A 84 -3.52 13.92 -6.20
C ASP A 84 -3.01 13.48 -7.56
N ASP A 85 -1.72 13.16 -7.67
CA ASP A 85 -1.16 12.66 -8.94
C ASP A 85 -1.73 11.30 -9.29
N THR A 86 -1.74 10.99 -10.60
CA THR A 86 -2.29 9.72 -11.08
C THR A 86 -1.56 8.52 -10.50
N VAL A 87 -0.24 8.64 -10.23
CA VAL A 87 0.50 7.52 -9.66
C VAL A 87 -0.06 7.14 -8.29
N VAL A 88 -0.44 8.13 -7.48
CA VAL A 88 -1.00 7.89 -6.16
C VAL A 88 -2.40 7.28 -6.29
N ILE A 89 -3.22 7.84 -7.18
CA ILE A 89 -4.57 7.36 -7.40
C ILE A 89 -4.54 5.90 -7.88
N ASP A 90 -3.67 5.60 -8.84
CA ASP A 90 -3.57 4.26 -9.40
C ASP A 90 -3.08 3.26 -8.36
N PHE A 91 -2.10 3.66 -7.54
CA PHE A 91 -1.62 2.79 -6.48
C PHE A 91 -2.74 2.45 -5.50
N PHE A 92 -3.45 3.46 -4.98
CA PHE A 92 -4.46 3.19 -3.96
C PHE A 92 -5.69 2.50 -4.52
N THR A 93 -6.00 2.69 -5.79
CA THR A 93 -7.04 1.89 -6.44
C THR A 93 -6.67 0.41 -6.43
N ALA A 94 -5.42 0.10 -6.82
CA ALA A 94 -4.94 -1.29 -6.83
C ALA A 94 -4.84 -1.86 -5.41
N PHE A 95 -4.39 -1.04 -4.47
CA PHE A 95 -4.27 -1.45 -3.07
C PHE A 95 -5.63 -1.87 -2.51
N ARG A 96 -6.66 -1.05 -2.72
CA ARG A 96 -8.00 -1.37 -2.21
C ARG A 96 -8.57 -2.62 -2.89
N GLN A 97 -8.32 -2.78 -4.18
CA GLN A 97 -8.75 -3.99 -4.89
C GLN A 97 -8.07 -5.23 -4.33
N SER A 98 -6.78 -5.11 -3.97
CA SER A 98 -6.06 -6.25 -3.42
C SER A 98 -6.59 -6.65 -2.05
N LEU A 99 -7.03 -5.67 -1.25
CA LEU A 99 -7.59 -5.97 0.05
C LEU A 99 -8.87 -6.81 -0.06
N VAL A 100 -9.67 -6.55 -1.07
CA VAL A 100 -10.89 -7.32 -1.27
C VAL A 100 -10.59 -8.79 -1.53
N LYS A 101 -9.49 -9.07 -2.23
CA LYS A 101 -9.12 -10.44 -2.58
C LYS A 101 -8.27 -11.13 -1.54
N ASP A 102 -7.34 -10.38 -0.92
CA ASP A 102 -6.29 -10.96 -0.08
C ASP A 102 -6.63 -10.98 1.39
N VAL A 103 -7.59 -10.16 1.82
CA VAL A 103 -7.98 -10.10 3.23
C VAL A 103 -9.35 -10.75 3.38
N PRO A 104 -9.48 -11.78 4.25
CA PRO A 104 -10.78 -12.40 4.47
C PRO A 104 -11.80 -11.38 4.96
N GLN A 105 -12.98 -11.42 4.38
CA GLN A 105 -14.07 -10.55 4.80
C GLN A 105 -14.79 -11.17 5.98
N THR A 106 -15.14 -10.37 6.96
CA THR A 106 -16.07 -10.82 7.97
C THR A 106 -17.45 -10.79 7.35
N LYS A 107 -18.24 -11.75 7.70
CA LYS A 107 -19.49 -11.85 7.01
C LYS A 107 -20.54 -10.99 7.58
N GLY A 108 -20.96 -10.41 6.98
CA GLY A 108 -21.79 -9.55 7.43
C GLY A 108 -21.87 -8.57 6.43
N ASP A 109 -21.53 -9.14 6.24
CA ASP A 109 -21.13 -8.35 5.74
C ASP A 109 -21.25 -8.48 4.60
N LYS A 110 -21.68 -9.24 4.57
CA LYS A 110 -21.39 -9.24 3.89
C LYS A 110 -21.86 -9.09 3.14
N LYS A 111 -22.31 -9.37 3.20
CA LYS A 111 -22.38 -9.15 2.87
C LYS A 111 -22.49 -8.61 2.22
N LYS A 112 -22.78 -8.72 2.24
CA LYS A 112 -22.60 -8.15 2.03
C LYS A 112 -22.57 -7.80 1.27
N ALA A 113 -23.14 -8.06 1.22
CA ALA A 113 -22.80 -7.65 1.05
C ALA A 113 -23.19 -7.61 0.20
N THR A 114 -23.65 -7.98 0.27
CA THR A 114 -23.67 -7.93 0.21
C THR A 114 -24.21 -7.80 -0.21
N LYS A 115 -24.79 -8.13 -0.01
CA LYS A 115 -24.95 -8.05 0.28
C LYS A 115 -25.15 -7.69 0.09
N LYS A 116 -25.75 -7.98 0.04
CA LYS A 116 -25.63 -7.65 0.43
C LYS A 116 -25.58 -7.44 0.23
#